data_f82b884d7935901b0b24efee8baa2aaf
#
_entry.id   f82b884d7935901b0b24efee8baa2aaf
#
_cell.length_a   1.000
_cell.length_b   1.000
_cell.length_c   1.000
_cell.angle_alpha   90.00
_cell.angle_beta   90.00
_cell.angle_gamma   90.00
#
_symmetry.space_group_name_H-M   'P 1'
#
loop_
_entity.id
_entity.type
_entity.pdbx_description
1 polymer ?
#
loop_
_entity_poly.entity_id
_entity_poly.type
_entity_poly.pdbx_seq_one_letter_code
_entity_poly.pdbx_strand_id
1 'polypeptide(L)'
;MKGETVMGIKVYNPYTPSRRQMTGSDFSEITKTTPEKSLLESKNRKAGRNNQGKITVRHRGGGAKKKYRIIDFKRRKDGIPATVIGIEYDPNRTANIALICYADGEKAYILAPEGLKAVSYTHLRAHETEAD
;
A
#
# COMPACT_ATOMS: atom_id res chain seq x y z
N MET A 1 5.94 29.98 -11.25
CA MET A 1 5.67 29.83 -9.81
C MET A 1 5.91 28.37 -9.43
N LYS A 2 6.92 28.12 -8.63
CA LYS A 2 7.06 26.79 -8.01
C LYS A 2 6.00 26.71 -6.94
N GLY A 3 4.98 25.90 -7.16
CA GLY A 3 3.95 25.67 -6.18
C GLY A 3 4.55 25.18 -4.88
N GLU A 4 4.15 25.77 -3.78
CA GLU A 4 4.51 25.29 -2.45
C GLU A 4 4.12 23.82 -2.34
N THR A 5 5.11 22.97 -2.19
CA THR A 5 4.91 21.54 -1.97
C THR A 5 4.41 21.36 -0.55
N VAL A 6 3.10 21.23 -0.39
CA VAL A 6 2.56 20.68 0.85
C VAL A 6 3.10 19.25 0.94
N MET A 7 3.73 18.91 2.06
CA MET A 7 4.36 17.60 2.25
C MET A 7 3.38 16.47 1.88
N GLY A 8 3.82 15.63 0.96
CA GLY A 8 3.06 14.46 0.53
C GLY A 8 2.11 14.68 -0.66
N ILE A 9 1.93 15.91 -1.12
CA ILE A 9 1.01 16.23 -2.22
C ILE A 9 1.77 16.83 -3.39
N LYS A 10 1.59 16.25 -4.58
CA LYS A 10 2.09 16.77 -5.84
C LYS A 10 0.99 17.57 -6.53
N VAL A 11 1.30 18.81 -6.86
CA VAL A 11 0.40 19.70 -7.61
C VAL A 11 0.87 19.80 -9.04
N TYR A 12 -0.05 19.68 -9.99
CA TYR A 12 0.27 19.74 -11.41
C TYR A 12 0.15 21.15 -11.96
N ASN A 13 0.95 21.45 -12.98
CA ASN A 13 0.88 22.72 -13.69
C ASN A 13 -0.43 22.84 -14.47
N PRO A 14 -0.98 24.07 -14.64
CA PRO A 14 -2.28 24.28 -15.28
C PRO A 14 -2.18 24.26 -16.82
N TYR A 15 -1.74 23.16 -17.40
CA TYR A 15 -1.62 23.01 -18.86
C TYR A 15 -2.97 22.78 -19.54
N THR A 16 -3.89 22.13 -18.86
CA THR A 16 -5.24 21.84 -19.35
C THR A 16 -6.27 22.15 -18.27
N PRO A 17 -7.56 22.32 -18.61
CA PRO A 17 -8.58 22.56 -17.57
C PRO A 17 -8.63 21.51 -16.48
N SER A 18 -8.43 20.23 -16.80
CA SER A 18 -8.43 19.15 -15.81
C SER A 18 -7.15 19.14 -14.97
N ARG A 19 -6.00 19.39 -15.58
CA ARG A 19 -4.70 19.43 -14.87
C ARG A 19 -4.63 20.57 -13.84
N ARG A 20 -5.34 21.65 -14.07
CA ARG A 20 -5.37 22.80 -13.18
C ARG A 20 -5.77 22.43 -11.75
N GLN A 21 -6.67 21.46 -11.62
CA GLN A 21 -7.24 21.07 -10.32
C GLN A 21 -6.70 19.71 -9.83
N MET A 22 -5.85 19.05 -10.61
CA MET A 22 -5.32 17.74 -10.25
C MET A 22 -4.26 17.84 -9.16
N THR A 23 -4.35 16.93 -8.21
CA THR A 23 -3.33 16.67 -7.21
C THR A 23 -3.05 15.17 -7.13
N GLY A 24 -1.89 14.80 -6.64
CA GLY A 24 -1.52 13.40 -6.46
C GLY A 24 -0.56 13.22 -5.30
N SER A 25 -0.31 11.99 -4.93
CA SER A 25 0.72 11.67 -3.95
C SER A 25 2.10 11.85 -4.58
N ASP A 26 3.04 12.42 -3.84
CA ASP A 26 4.44 12.50 -4.25
C ASP A 26 5.24 11.24 -3.85
N PHE A 27 4.62 10.31 -3.13
CA PHE A 27 5.21 9.07 -2.64
C PHE A 27 6.45 9.27 -1.75
N SER A 28 6.57 10.41 -1.09
CA SER A 28 7.72 10.74 -0.26
C SER A 28 7.87 9.82 0.96
N GLU A 29 6.77 9.24 1.43
CA GLU A 29 6.76 8.33 2.57
C GLU A 29 7.21 6.92 2.22
N ILE A 30 7.24 6.56 0.95
CA ILE A 30 7.57 5.22 0.48
C ILE A 30 9.08 5.06 0.48
N THR A 31 9.58 4.07 1.23
CA THR A 31 11.01 3.81 1.36
C THR A 31 11.47 2.57 0.62
N LYS A 32 10.56 1.66 0.27
CA LYS A 32 10.87 0.39 -0.39
C LYS A 32 10.01 0.22 -1.63
N THR A 33 10.62 -0.09 -2.76
CA THR A 33 9.93 -0.22 -4.05
C THR A 33 9.67 -1.67 -4.47
N THR A 34 10.44 -2.62 -3.91
CA THR A 34 10.35 -4.04 -4.26
C THR A 34 9.49 -4.76 -3.22
N PRO A 35 8.40 -5.44 -3.61
CA PRO A 35 7.57 -6.16 -2.65
C PRO A 35 8.24 -7.47 -2.19
N GLU A 36 7.84 -7.93 -1.01
CA GLU A 36 8.25 -9.24 -0.48
C GLU A 36 7.50 -10.34 -1.23
N LYS A 37 8.23 -11.18 -1.96
CA LYS A 37 7.64 -12.20 -2.85
C LYS A 37 6.81 -13.24 -2.11
N SER A 38 7.18 -13.60 -0.89
CA SER A 38 6.47 -14.60 -0.09
C SER A 38 5.07 -14.15 0.35
N LEU A 39 4.82 -12.84 0.37
CA LEU A 39 3.56 -12.25 0.80
C LEU A 39 2.69 -11.77 -0.37
N LEU A 40 3.01 -12.17 -1.59
CA LEU A 40 2.27 -11.83 -2.78
C LEU A 40 1.40 -12.99 -3.25
N GLU A 41 0.19 -12.66 -3.69
CA GLU A 41 -0.68 -13.59 -4.39
C GLU A 41 -1.05 -13.04 -5.76
N SER A 42 -1.24 -13.93 -6.73
CA SER A 42 -1.76 -13.53 -8.03
C SER A 42 -3.24 -13.17 -7.94
N LYS A 43 -3.61 -12.09 -8.60
CA LYS A 43 -4.99 -11.63 -8.65
C LYS A 43 -5.50 -11.71 -10.08
N ASN A 44 -6.26 -12.76 -10.35
CA ASN A 44 -6.84 -12.97 -11.67
C ASN A 44 -8.11 -12.15 -11.83
N ARG A 45 -8.24 -11.53 -12.98
CA ARG A 45 -9.43 -10.77 -13.36
C ARG A 45 -10.19 -11.50 -14.44
N LYS A 46 -11.48 -11.59 -14.26
CA LYS A 46 -12.34 -12.19 -15.29
C LYS A 46 -12.76 -11.18 -16.36
N ALA A 47 -12.68 -9.89 -16.09
CA ALA A 47 -12.99 -8.80 -17.03
C ALA A 47 -14.36 -8.95 -17.70
N GLY A 48 -15.34 -9.40 -16.92
CA GLY A 48 -16.70 -9.61 -17.42
C GLY A 48 -16.89 -10.85 -18.31
N ARG A 49 -15.88 -11.73 -18.42
CA ARG A 49 -15.96 -12.96 -19.19
C ARG A 49 -16.48 -14.11 -18.32
N ASN A 50 -17.32 -14.97 -18.96
CA ASN A 50 -17.84 -16.18 -18.33
C ASN A 50 -16.85 -17.35 -18.45
N ASN A 51 -17.26 -18.56 -18.05
CA ASN A 51 -16.45 -19.78 -18.15
C ASN A 51 -16.09 -20.17 -19.58
N GLN A 52 -16.82 -19.67 -20.59
CA GLN A 52 -16.54 -19.88 -22.02
C GLN A 52 -15.67 -18.78 -22.64
N GLY A 53 -15.23 -17.81 -21.85
CA GLY A 53 -14.43 -16.69 -22.30
C GLY A 53 -15.20 -15.59 -23.02
N LYS A 54 -16.53 -15.68 -23.07
CA LYS A 54 -17.39 -14.68 -23.72
C LYS A 54 -17.74 -13.55 -22.77
N ILE A 55 -17.82 -12.33 -23.31
CA ILE A 55 -18.19 -11.15 -22.53
C ILE A 55 -19.68 -11.22 -22.22
N THR A 56 -20.02 -11.40 -20.96
CA THR A 56 -21.42 -11.38 -20.47
C THR A 56 -21.74 -10.10 -19.72
N VAL A 57 -20.74 -9.41 -19.20
CA VAL A 57 -20.88 -8.11 -18.53
C VAL A 57 -19.98 -7.11 -19.24
N ARG A 58 -20.59 -6.06 -19.81
CA ARG A 58 -19.87 -5.01 -20.54
C ARG A 58 -19.19 -4.03 -19.59
N HIS A 59 -18.23 -3.28 -20.12
CA HIS A 59 -17.55 -2.19 -19.43
C HIS A 59 -16.76 -2.65 -18.19
N ARG A 60 -16.20 -3.86 -18.24
CA ARG A 60 -15.34 -4.41 -17.21
C ARG A 60 -13.98 -4.78 -17.77
N GLY A 61 -12.95 -4.57 -16.99
CA GLY A 61 -11.60 -4.93 -17.34
C GLY A 61 -10.69 -3.72 -17.54
N GLY A 62 -9.53 -3.97 -18.11
CA GLY A 62 -8.48 -2.96 -18.29
C GLY A 62 -7.68 -2.72 -17.02
N GLY A 63 -6.78 -1.74 -17.09
CA GLY A 63 -5.86 -1.42 -16.02
C GLY A 63 -4.62 -2.34 -15.97
N ALA A 64 -3.63 -1.93 -15.21
CA ALA A 64 -2.39 -2.69 -15.06
C ALA A 64 -2.61 -3.95 -14.22
N LYS A 65 -1.76 -4.95 -14.45
CA LYS A 65 -1.73 -6.17 -13.65
C LYS A 65 -1.32 -5.83 -12.22
N LYS A 66 -2.12 -6.28 -11.25
CA LYS A 66 -1.87 -6.06 -9.83
C LYS A 66 -1.67 -7.38 -9.11
N LYS A 67 -0.73 -7.40 -8.19
CA LYS A 67 -0.55 -8.52 -7.26
C LYS A 67 -1.16 -8.13 -5.92
N TYR A 68 -1.86 -9.06 -5.30
CA TYR A 68 -2.42 -8.85 -3.97
C TYR A 68 -1.34 -9.07 -2.91
N ARG A 69 -1.24 -8.15 -1.95
CA ARG A 69 -0.38 -8.30 -0.78
C ARG A 69 -1.21 -8.85 0.36
N ILE A 70 -0.71 -9.89 0.99
CA ILE A 70 -1.37 -10.51 2.14
C ILE A 70 -1.13 -9.64 3.35
N ILE A 71 -2.21 -9.00 3.84
CA ILE A 71 -2.13 -8.09 4.98
C ILE A 71 -2.55 -8.83 6.25
N ASP A 72 -1.76 -8.69 7.30
CA ASP A 72 -2.08 -9.25 8.60
C ASP A 72 -3.01 -8.29 9.38
N PHE A 73 -4.30 -8.47 9.20
CA PHE A 73 -5.30 -7.67 9.91
C PHE A 73 -5.54 -8.13 11.35
N LYS A 74 -5.28 -9.38 11.65
CA LYS A 74 -5.61 -9.98 12.94
C LYS A 74 -4.55 -9.76 14.01
N ARG A 75 -3.29 -9.59 13.61
CA ARG A 75 -2.17 -9.31 14.51
C ARG A 75 -2.13 -10.23 15.73
N ARG A 76 -2.06 -11.54 15.48
CA ARG A 76 -2.12 -12.56 16.53
C ARG A 76 -0.86 -12.69 17.38
N LYS A 77 0.24 -12.11 16.93
CA LYS A 77 1.54 -12.21 17.63
C LYS A 77 1.71 -11.14 18.69
N ASP A 78 0.94 -11.25 19.77
CA ASP A 78 1.05 -10.33 20.89
C ASP A 78 2.34 -10.56 21.68
N GLY A 79 2.94 -9.47 22.18
CA GLY A 79 4.13 -9.53 23.02
C GLY A 79 5.43 -9.78 22.26
N ILE A 80 5.41 -9.98 20.95
CA ILE A 80 6.61 -10.14 20.13
C ILE A 80 6.96 -8.81 19.48
N PRO A 81 8.16 -8.26 19.73
CA PRO A 81 8.55 -7.00 19.10
C PRO A 81 8.77 -7.20 17.58
N ALA A 82 8.47 -6.17 16.82
CA ALA A 82 8.69 -6.16 15.38
C ALA A 82 9.41 -4.89 14.96
N THR A 83 10.21 -4.99 13.92
CA THR A 83 10.93 -3.87 13.31
C THR A 83 10.29 -3.53 11.97
N VAL A 84 10.03 -2.25 11.73
CA VAL A 84 9.52 -1.79 10.44
C VAL A 84 10.68 -1.74 9.44
N ILE A 85 10.66 -2.62 8.45
CA ILE A 85 11.69 -2.68 7.42
C ILE A 85 11.52 -1.52 6.43
N GLY A 86 10.29 -1.26 6.01
CA GLY A 86 10.01 -0.20 5.05
C GLY A 86 8.53 0.04 4.83
N ILE A 87 8.24 1.16 4.20
CA ILE A 87 6.90 1.54 3.78
C ILE A 87 6.80 1.28 2.28
N GLU A 88 5.75 0.61 1.84
CA GLU A 88 5.56 0.22 0.44
C GLU A 88 4.21 0.70 -0.09
N TYR A 89 4.17 0.89 -1.40
CA TYR A 89 2.94 1.17 -2.13
C TYR A 89 2.15 -0.10 -2.38
N ASP A 90 0.85 -0.06 -2.11
CA ASP A 90 -0.06 -1.16 -2.45
C ASP A 90 -1.06 -0.67 -3.51
N PRO A 91 -1.07 -1.25 -4.72
CA PRO A 91 -2.00 -0.85 -5.77
C PRO A 91 -3.46 -1.25 -5.50
N ASN A 92 -3.72 -2.08 -4.50
CA ASN A 92 -5.07 -2.58 -4.19
C ASN A 92 -5.82 -1.71 -3.18
N ARG A 93 -5.15 -0.72 -2.61
CA ARG A 93 -5.75 0.17 -1.59
C ARG A 93 -5.15 1.57 -1.67
N THR A 94 -5.80 2.52 -1.05
CA THR A 94 -5.30 3.91 -1.03
C THR A 94 -4.23 4.13 0.04
N ALA A 95 -4.26 3.36 1.12
CA ALA A 95 -3.29 3.44 2.20
C ALA A 95 -1.98 2.77 1.81
N ASN A 96 -0.86 3.29 2.33
CA ASN A 96 0.42 2.61 2.25
C ASN A 96 0.46 1.42 3.20
N ILE A 97 1.30 0.46 2.91
CA ILE A 97 1.53 -0.71 3.77
C ILE A 97 2.95 -0.69 4.30
N ALA A 98 3.16 -1.30 5.45
CA ALA A 98 4.47 -1.43 6.06
C ALA A 98 4.88 -2.89 6.12
N LEU A 99 6.10 -3.18 5.68
CA LEU A 99 6.70 -4.50 5.87
C LEU A 99 7.37 -4.52 7.24
N ILE A 100 6.92 -5.43 8.10
CA ILE A 100 7.49 -5.63 9.42
C ILE A 100 8.18 -6.99 9.50
N CYS A 101 9.19 -7.07 10.35
CA CYS A 101 9.86 -8.31 10.68
C CYS A 101 9.78 -8.50 12.19
N TYR A 102 9.13 -9.59 12.62
CA TYR A 102 9.08 -9.96 14.03
C TYR A 102 10.43 -10.48 14.51
N ALA A 103 10.63 -10.46 15.83
CA ALA A 103 11.86 -10.94 16.44
C ALA A 103 12.16 -12.41 16.15
N ASP A 104 11.14 -13.22 15.86
CA ASP A 104 11.28 -14.61 15.45
C ASP A 104 11.64 -14.81 13.98
N GLY A 105 11.76 -13.75 13.20
CA GLY A 105 12.12 -13.78 11.79
C GLY A 105 10.95 -13.79 10.81
N GLU A 106 9.71 -13.90 11.27
CA GLU A 106 8.55 -13.86 10.40
C GLU A 106 8.28 -12.45 9.90
N LYS A 107 8.03 -12.33 8.60
CA LYS A 107 7.67 -11.06 7.97
C LYS A 107 6.17 -10.99 7.72
N ALA A 108 5.61 -9.81 7.88
CA ALA A 108 4.21 -9.56 7.61
C ALA A 108 4.01 -8.15 7.06
N TYR A 109 2.91 -7.95 6.36
CA TYR A 109 2.46 -6.62 5.98
C TYR A 109 1.37 -6.16 6.93
N ILE A 110 1.44 -4.90 7.31
CA ILE A 110 0.38 -4.21 8.06
C ILE A 110 0.03 -2.92 7.34
N LEU A 111 -1.14 -2.37 7.62
CA LEU A 111 -1.48 -1.02 7.16
C LEU A 111 -0.58 -0.02 7.89
N ALA A 112 0.01 0.89 7.14
CA ALA A 112 0.90 1.90 7.73
C ALA A 112 0.07 2.99 8.40
N PRO A 113 0.13 3.14 9.73
CA PRO A 113 -0.50 4.27 10.40
C PRO A 113 0.26 5.56 10.14
N GLU A 114 -0.39 6.67 10.40
CA GLU A 114 0.24 7.99 10.27
C GLU A 114 1.43 8.11 11.22
N GLY A 115 2.52 8.64 10.69
CA GLY A 115 3.74 8.84 11.47
C GLY A 115 4.64 7.62 11.58
N LEU A 116 4.25 6.46 11.04
CA LEU A 116 5.12 5.28 11.02
C LEU A 116 6.28 5.49 10.06
N LYS A 117 7.50 5.26 10.55
CA LYS A 117 8.73 5.39 9.75
C LYS A 117 9.47 4.07 9.68
N ALA A 118 10.20 3.87 8.58
CA ALA A 118 11.09 2.72 8.44
C ALA A 118 12.18 2.74 9.52
N VAL A 119 12.60 1.54 9.94
CA VAL A 119 13.62 1.33 10.98
C VAL A 119 13.24 1.90 12.35
N SER A 120 11.96 2.17 12.60
CA SER A 120 11.52 2.46 13.96
C SER A 120 11.29 1.15 14.70
N TYR A 121 11.92 1.04 15.87
CA TYR A 121 11.67 -0.07 16.76
C TYR A 121 10.31 0.15 17.43
N THR A 122 9.29 -0.47 16.86
CA THR A 122 7.97 -0.43 17.45
C THR A 122 7.66 -1.79 18.04
N HIS A 123 7.30 -1.82 19.30
CA HIS A 123 6.64 -2.98 19.88
C HIS A 123 5.21 -2.98 19.39
N LEU A 124 4.97 -3.65 18.25
CA LEU A 124 3.63 -3.71 17.68
C LEU A 124 2.85 -4.83 18.38
N ARG A 125 2.10 -4.46 19.38
CA ARG A 125 1.00 -5.29 19.89
C ARG A 125 -0.28 -4.91 19.14
N ALA A 126 -1.25 -5.82 19.12
CA ALA A 126 -2.50 -5.60 18.40
C ALA A 126 -3.29 -4.36 18.88
N HIS A 127 -3.02 -3.90 20.08
CA HIS A 127 -3.70 -2.75 20.70
C HIS A 127 -2.80 -1.53 20.89
N GLU A 128 -1.52 -1.61 20.59
CA GLU A 128 -0.56 -0.51 20.83
C GLU A 128 -0.53 0.52 19.70
N THR A 129 -1.07 0.23 18.56
CA THR A 129 -1.13 1.19 17.46
C THR A 129 -2.05 2.36 17.73
N GLU A 130 -2.82 2.30 18.77
CA GLU A 130 -3.79 3.34 19.16
C GLU A 130 -3.23 4.31 20.20
N ALA A 131 -2.29 3.87 21.00
CA ALA A 131 -1.78 4.66 22.12
C ALA A 131 -0.68 5.64 21.74
N ASP A 132 -0.12 5.47 20.58
CA ASP A 132 1.03 6.22 20.12
C ASP A 132 0.68 7.16 18.98
#